data_0992e5e995548d25dc80db58aba4f60e
#
_entry.id   0992e5e995548d25dc80db58aba4f60e
#
_cell.length_a   1.000
_cell.length_b   1.000
_cell.length_c   1.000
_cell.angle_alpha   90.00
_cell.angle_beta   90.00
_cell.angle_gamma   90.00
#
_symmetry.space_group_name_H-M   'P 1'
#
loop_
_entity.id
_entity.type
_entity.pdbx_description
1 polymer ?
#
loop_
_entity_poly.entity_id
_entity_poly.type
_entity_poly.pdbx_seq_one_letter_code
_entity_poly.pdbx_strand_id
1 'polypeptide(L)'
;MALAININDLLNKQKIESNRIEFKKGWNPGSIYHSICAFANDFDDLGGGYIIVGVDTDDKTGMAIRPVEGVPMENIDNILQEMVGYNNKMAPYYLPRTSVEEVDGKQLIVIWCPAGSYRPYSVPVNVTAKGTKEYFYIRSGTSSIEARGEVLVELRELANRMPFDERGNSEIQLEDISLVLLRDYLVKVGSKLADDVITTPLSTILDQMELYTGPKENRLLRNVAAMMFCENPSKFFPYTQIDVVTFPYGKMNDPNNFTEVTFKGSVPQMIKQTMDYIKSNVLKEHVRKISGRQEAERFWNYPYDAIEEAVVNSVYHRDFLQHEPIEITIEPSGISILNCPGPDRSISKEDIERGDMLKSRRYRNLRLGELLKELDITEGRSTGVPTIQTKLAENGSPRAVFETTDDRLTFLVTIPVHEGCSESSEANSNSSETGILGSERGSETKAKSSGTNSIGSGTKLKSSGTRKKTSDKIIEMIKKDPKITAPQIAMELGISTRGVEKNLRQLRESGSLKRIGSPTFGGYWEIVNLDND
;
A
#
# COMPACT_ATOMS: atom_id res chain seq x y z
N MET A 1 -16.12 -18.90 22.24
CA MET A 1 -14.84 -18.13 22.41
C MET A 1 -15.04 -17.28 23.64
N ALA A 2 -14.19 -17.39 24.67
CA ALA A 2 -14.33 -16.58 25.88
C ALA A 2 -14.11 -15.10 25.52
N LEU A 3 -14.95 -14.22 26.02
CA LEU A 3 -14.76 -12.78 25.87
C LEU A 3 -13.59 -12.33 26.75
N ALA A 4 -12.87 -11.30 26.30
CA ALA A 4 -11.70 -10.76 27.00
C ALA A 4 -12.06 -9.94 28.26
N ILE A 5 -13.26 -10.09 28.79
CA ILE A 5 -13.76 -9.38 29.97
C ILE A 5 -14.21 -10.33 31.05
N ASN A 6 -13.94 -9.97 32.30
CA ASN A 6 -14.47 -10.71 33.44
C ASN A 6 -15.88 -10.19 33.76
N ILE A 7 -16.89 -11.04 33.56
CA ILE A 7 -18.30 -10.68 33.80
C ILE A 7 -18.55 -10.25 35.25
N ASN A 8 -17.88 -10.85 36.23
CA ASN A 8 -18.01 -10.47 37.65
C ASN A 8 -17.45 -9.07 37.90
N ASP A 9 -16.37 -8.67 37.21
CA ASP A 9 -15.85 -7.31 37.27
C ASP A 9 -16.86 -6.32 36.68
N LEU A 10 -17.50 -6.70 35.59
CA LEU A 10 -18.49 -5.88 34.89
C LEU A 10 -19.74 -5.65 35.77
N LEU A 11 -20.24 -6.70 36.43
CA LEU A 11 -21.39 -6.61 37.34
C LEU A 11 -21.05 -5.92 38.67
N ASN A 12 -19.82 -6.05 39.16
CA ASN A 12 -19.43 -5.54 40.49
C ASN A 12 -18.81 -4.15 40.43
N LYS A 13 -18.00 -3.85 39.43
CA LYS A 13 -17.28 -2.55 39.28
C LYS A 13 -18.06 -1.50 38.52
N GLN A 14 -18.86 -1.93 37.55
CA GLN A 14 -19.76 -1.05 36.81
C GLN A 14 -21.20 -1.38 37.16
N LYS A 15 -21.57 -0.99 38.33
CA LYS A 15 -22.84 -1.33 38.97
C LYS A 15 -24.08 -0.73 38.29
N ILE A 16 -23.92 0.18 37.33
CA ILE A 16 -24.97 0.98 36.71
C ILE A 16 -24.88 0.81 35.20
N GLU A 17 -26.03 0.70 34.54
CA GLU A 17 -26.09 0.84 33.09
C GLU A 17 -25.38 2.12 32.64
N SER A 18 -24.72 2.06 31.52
CA SER A 18 -23.89 3.15 31.02
C SER A 18 -23.94 3.21 29.48
N ASN A 19 -23.25 4.19 28.91
CA ASN A 19 -23.09 4.27 27.45
C ASN A 19 -22.46 3.01 26.83
N ARG A 20 -21.85 2.13 27.65
CA ARG A 20 -21.18 0.90 27.18
C ARG A 20 -21.79 -0.40 27.71
N ILE A 21 -22.75 -0.34 28.65
CA ILE A 21 -23.32 -1.52 29.28
C ILE A 21 -24.83 -1.40 29.29
N GLU A 22 -25.49 -2.48 28.91
CA GLU A 22 -26.93 -2.64 28.95
C GLU A 22 -27.30 -3.95 29.64
N PHE A 23 -28.16 -3.90 30.64
CA PHE A 23 -28.73 -5.07 31.28
C PHE A 23 -30.11 -5.38 30.71
N LYS A 24 -30.42 -6.66 30.53
CA LYS A 24 -31.72 -7.13 30.07
C LYS A 24 -32.15 -8.30 30.94
N LYS A 25 -33.31 -8.16 31.58
CA LYS A 25 -33.90 -9.22 32.41
C LYS A 25 -34.12 -10.52 31.63
N GLY A 26 -34.56 -10.40 30.36
CA GLY A 26 -34.82 -11.56 29.52
C GLY A 26 -34.58 -11.27 28.04
N TRP A 27 -34.80 -12.28 27.20
CA TRP A 27 -34.65 -12.18 25.77
C TRP A 27 -35.77 -11.39 25.12
N ASN A 28 -35.47 -10.19 24.67
CA ASN A 28 -36.34 -9.35 23.87
C ASN A 28 -35.60 -8.92 22.60
N PRO A 29 -35.73 -9.66 21.49
CA PRO A 29 -34.95 -9.40 20.29
C PRO A 29 -35.15 -7.99 19.73
N GLY A 30 -36.35 -7.39 19.82
CA GLY A 30 -36.60 -6.03 19.35
C GLY A 30 -35.69 -5.02 20.04
N SER A 31 -35.76 -4.93 21.38
CA SER A 31 -34.97 -3.96 22.13
C SER A 31 -33.47 -4.28 22.12
N ILE A 32 -33.12 -5.56 22.13
CA ILE A 32 -31.72 -6.01 22.11
C ILE A 32 -31.05 -5.61 20.79
N TYR A 33 -31.73 -5.78 19.65
CA TYR A 33 -31.16 -5.41 18.35
C TYR A 33 -31.09 -3.90 18.12
N HIS A 34 -31.97 -3.11 18.77
CA HIS A 34 -31.76 -1.66 18.81
C HIS A 34 -30.49 -1.29 19.56
N SER A 35 -30.19 -1.98 20.67
CA SER A 35 -28.98 -1.76 21.45
C SER A 35 -27.73 -2.28 20.72
N ILE A 36 -27.81 -3.43 20.03
CA ILE A 36 -26.73 -3.94 19.18
C ILE A 36 -26.42 -2.91 18.07
N CYS A 37 -27.45 -2.37 17.41
CA CYS A 37 -27.29 -1.34 16.38
C CYS A 37 -26.64 -0.07 16.94
N ALA A 38 -27.10 0.38 18.11
CA ALA A 38 -26.56 1.58 18.76
C ALA A 38 -25.10 1.43 19.17
N PHE A 39 -24.70 0.26 19.71
CA PHE A 39 -23.31 -0.04 20.02
C PHE A 39 -22.45 -0.20 18.76
N ALA A 40 -22.97 -0.83 17.70
CA ALA A 40 -22.29 -0.94 16.41
C ALA A 40 -22.02 0.43 15.78
N ASN A 41 -22.96 1.38 15.93
CA ASN A 41 -22.81 2.77 15.47
C ASN A 41 -21.82 3.58 16.30
N ASP A 42 -21.64 3.23 17.58
CA ASP A 42 -20.62 3.81 18.46
C ASP A 42 -20.48 5.34 18.30
N PHE A 43 -21.58 6.04 18.48
CA PHE A 43 -21.68 7.48 18.21
C PHE A 43 -20.70 8.33 19.03
N ASP A 44 -20.42 7.91 20.27
CA ASP A 44 -19.51 8.59 21.20
C ASP A 44 -18.04 8.09 21.09
N ASP A 45 -17.74 7.21 20.10
CA ASP A 45 -16.41 6.60 19.86
C ASP A 45 -15.81 5.93 21.11
N LEU A 46 -16.62 5.16 21.85
CA LEU A 46 -16.25 4.45 23.06
C LEU A 46 -15.76 3.01 22.80
N GLY A 47 -15.76 2.56 21.54
CA GLY A 47 -15.39 1.22 21.11
C GLY A 47 -16.50 0.19 21.21
N GLY A 48 -17.76 0.60 21.25
CA GLY A 48 -18.92 -0.28 21.37
C GLY A 48 -19.31 -0.62 22.80
N GLY A 49 -20.06 -1.71 23.03
CA GLY A 49 -20.60 -2.02 24.35
C GLY A 49 -21.03 -3.47 24.56
N TYR A 50 -21.52 -3.75 25.75
CA TYR A 50 -21.96 -5.06 26.21
C TYR A 50 -23.47 -5.07 26.51
N ILE A 51 -24.15 -6.12 26.09
CA ILE A 51 -25.51 -6.41 26.51
C ILE A 51 -25.47 -7.71 27.31
N ILE A 52 -26.01 -7.68 28.53
CA ILE A 52 -26.04 -8.82 29.42
C ILE A 52 -27.48 -9.24 29.65
N VAL A 53 -27.84 -10.41 29.14
CA VAL A 53 -29.20 -10.95 29.23
C VAL A 53 -29.28 -11.93 30.41
N GLY A 54 -30.31 -11.79 31.20
CA GLY A 54 -30.53 -12.53 32.45
C GLY A 54 -30.27 -11.68 33.70
N VAL A 55 -30.07 -10.36 33.54
CA VAL A 55 -29.83 -9.44 34.67
C VAL A 55 -30.97 -8.42 34.72
N ASP A 56 -31.62 -8.31 35.85
CA ASP A 56 -32.58 -7.28 36.18
C ASP A 56 -31.90 -6.07 36.85
N THR A 57 -32.49 -4.89 36.72
CA THR A 57 -31.94 -3.65 37.28
C THR A 57 -32.93 -3.03 38.27
N ASP A 58 -32.41 -2.39 39.29
CA ASP A 58 -33.22 -1.59 40.21
C ASP A 58 -33.64 -0.27 39.50
N ASP A 59 -34.93 -0.03 39.44
CA ASP A 59 -35.52 1.11 38.71
C ASP A 59 -35.06 2.51 39.22
N LYS A 60 -34.60 2.59 40.48
CA LYS A 60 -34.17 3.85 41.08
C LYS A 60 -32.69 4.14 40.89
N THR A 61 -31.90 3.08 40.93
CA THR A 61 -30.42 3.19 40.93
C THR A 61 -29.78 2.74 39.65
N GLY A 62 -30.49 2.01 38.76
CA GLY A 62 -29.93 1.38 37.58
C GLY A 62 -28.88 0.29 37.86
N MET A 63 -28.79 -0.16 39.12
CA MET A 63 -27.84 -1.20 39.55
C MET A 63 -28.37 -2.60 39.23
N ALA A 64 -27.45 -3.48 38.82
CA ALA A 64 -27.79 -4.89 38.64
C ALA A 64 -28.29 -5.51 39.98
N ILE A 65 -29.46 -6.16 39.94
CA ILE A 65 -30.03 -6.88 41.06
C ILE A 65 -29.34 -8.24 41.21
N ARG A 66 -28.92 -8.59 42.45
CA ARG A 66 -28.29 -9.88 42.74
C ARG A 66 -29.05 -10.59 43.85
N PRO A 67 -29.13 -11.95 43.84
CA PRO A 67 -28.60 -12.83 42.79
C PRO A 67 -29.30 -12.61 41.45
N VAL A 68 -28.56 -12.80 40.34
CA VAL A 68 -29.10 -12.61 39.00
C VAL A 68 -30.23 -13.61 38.70
N GLU A 69 -31.21 -13.21 37.86
CA GLU A 69 -32.30 -14.11 37.46
C GLU A 69 -31.81 -15.24 36.54
N GLY A 70 -30.93 -14.90 35.62
CA GLY A 70 -30.37 -15.80 34.62
C GLY A 70 -31.29 -16.10 33.46
N VAL A 71 -30.77 -16.81 32.47
CA VAL A 71 -31.48 -17.34 31.31
C VAL A 71 -31.63 -18.85 31.53
N PRO A 72 -32.84 -19.45 31.40
CA PRO A 72 -33.00 -20.89 31.47
C PRO A 72 -32.13 -21.60 30.43
N MET A 73 -31.43 -22.65 30.84
CA MET A 73 -30.46 -23.36 30.02
C MET A 73 -31.07 -23.92 28.74
N GLU A 74 -32.32 -24.36 28.80
CA GLU A 74 -33.12 -24.85 27.69
C GLU A 74 -33.39 -23.80 26.60
N ASN A 75 -33.32 -22.50 26.92
CA ASN A 75 -33.58 -21.40 26.00
C ASN A 75 -32.33 -20.85 25.34
N ILE A 76 -31.14 -21.14 25.87
CA ILE A 76 -29.88 -20.53 25.42
C ILE A 76 -29.61 -20.85 23.96
N ASP A 77 -29.65 -22.13 23.58
CA ASP A 77 -29.38 -22.56 22.21
C ASP A 77 -30.37 -21.96 21.20
N ASN A 78 -31.67 -21.91 21.59
CA ASN A 78 -32.69 -21.28 20.76
C ASN A 78 -32.43 -19.78 20.56
N ILE A 79 -32.03 -19.06 21.61
CA ILE A 79 -31.69 -17.62 21.52
C ILE A 79 -30.51 -17.42 20.60
N LEU A 80 -29.45 -18.20 20.74
CA LEU A 80 -28.26 -18.09 19.89
C LEU A 80 -28.57 -18.40 18.43
N GLN A 81 -29.44 -19.38 18.14
CA GLN A 81 -29.93 -19.67 16.79
C GLN A 81 -30.77 -18.54 16.21
N GLU A 82 -31.68 -17.97 17.00
CA GLU A 82 -32.48 -16.80 16.58
C GLU A 82 -31.58 -15.61 16.23
N MET A 83 -30.52 -15.38 17.00
CA MET A 83 -29.56 -14.29 16.74
C MET A 83 -28.93 -14.40 15.36
N VAL A 84 -28.61 -15.60 14.87
CA VAL A 84 -28.09 -15.78 13.51
C VAL A 84 -29.06 -15.23 12.46
N GLY A 85 -30.36 -15.48 12.63
CA GLY A 85 -31.40 -14.95 11.74
C GLY A 85 -31.55 -13.43 11.83
N TYR A 86 -31.47 -12.88 13.03
CA TYR A 86 -31.64 -11.43 13.25
C TYR A 86 -30.40 -10.63 12.85
N ASN A 87 -29.19 -11.19 12.95
CA ASN A 87 -27.96 -10.55 12.46
C ASN A 87 -28.05 -10.21 10.97
N ASN A 88 -28.71 -11.04 10.17
CA ASN A 88 -28.96 -10.81 8.74
C ASN A 88 -29.91 -9.64 8.46
N LYS A 89 -30.60 -9.12 9.48
CA LYS A 89 -31.50 -7.97 9.34
C LYS A 89 -30.83 -6.63 9.67
N MET A 90 -29.57 -6.66 10.08
CA MET A 90 -28.78 -5.45 10.21
C MET A 90 -28.18 -5.07 8.85
N ALA A 91 -28.23 -3.81 8.51
CA ALA A 91 -27.65 -3.28 7.27
C ALA A 91 -26.69 -2.11 7.58
N PRO A 92 -25.41 -2.20 7.19
CA PRO A 92 -24.71 -3.38 6.69
C PRO A 92 -24.74 -4.58 7.64
N TYR A 93 -24.41 -5.79 7.14
CA TYR A 93 -24.35 -7.00 7.97
C TYR A 93 -23.42 -6.79 9.18
N TYR A 94 -23.89 -7.20 10.35
CA TYR A 94 -23.14 -7.06 11.60
C TYR A 94 -23.25 -8.32 12.47
N LEU A 95 -22.12 -8.79 12.98
CA LEU A 95 -22.04 -9.98 13.80
C LEU A 95 -21.49 -9.63 15.20
N PRO A 96 -22.33 -9.51 16.24
CA PRO A 96 -21.88 -9.38 17.60
C PRO A 96 -21.24 -10.68 18.09
N ARG A 97 -20.36 -10.60 19.07
CA ARG A 97 -19.73 -11.77 19.69
C ARG A 97 -20.52 -12.15 20.94
N THR A 98 -20.79 -13.44 21.11
CA THR A 98 -21.56 -13.95 22.23
C THR A 98 -20.75 -14.92 23.09
N SER A 99 -20.96 -14.88 24.39
CA SER A 99 -20.53 -15.93 25.31
C SER A 99 -21.64 -16.25 26.33
N VAL A 100 -21.60 -17.43 26.91
CA VAL A 100 -22.48 -17.86 28.01
C VAL A 100 -21.60 -17.95 29.24
N GLU A 101 -21.98 -17.22 30.27
CA GLU A 101 -21.22 -17.10 31.50
C GLU A 101 -22.08 -17.48 32.71
N GLU A 102 -21.49 -18.13 33.72
CA GLU A 102 -22.17 -18.50 34.94
C GLU A 102 -21.89 -17.49 36.06
N VAL A 103 -22.97 -16.91 36.61
CA VAL A 103 -22.92 -15.99 37.74
C VAL A 103 -24.03 -16.35 38.73
N ASP A 104 -23.74 -16.37 40.03
CA ASP A 104 -24.68 -16.73 41.09
C ASP A 104 -25.37 -18.11 40.87
N GLY A 105 -24.67 -19.05 40.17
CA GLY A 105 -25.24 -20.35 39.81
C GLY A 105 -26.30 -20.30 38.69
N LYS A 106 -26.36 -19.21 37.96
CA LYS A 106 -27.29 -18.95 36.82
C LYS A 106 -26.50 -18.64 35.55
N GLN A 107 -27.07 -19.01 34.41
CA GLN A 107 -26.47 -18.73 33.11
C GLN A 107 -26.89 -17.35 32.61
N LEU A 108 -25.93 -16.57 32.11
CA LEU A 108 -26.15 -15.29 31.46
C LEU A 108 -25.67 -15.37 30.01
N ILE A 109 -26.34 -14.66 29.08
CA ILE A 109 -25.84 -14.47 27.74
C ILE A 109 -25.19 -13.08 27.68
N VAL A 110 -23.90 -13.04 27.40
CA VAL A 110 -23.12 -11.82 27.24
C VAL A 110 -22.93 -11.57 25.74
N ILE A 111 -23.42 -10.43 25.26
CA ILE A 111 -23.32 -10.03 23.86
C ILE A 111 -22.35 -8.84 23.79
N TRP A 112 -21.18 -9.06 23.24
CA TRP A 112 -20.22 -8.01 22.94
C TRP A 112 -20.47 -7.42 21.55
N CYS A 113 -20.70 -6.12 21.50
CA CYS A 113 -20.95 -5.35 20.30
C CYS A 113 -19.80 -4.38 20.06
N PRO A 114 -18.70 -4.77 19.38
CA PRO A 114 -17.64 -3.84 19.01
C PRO A 114 -18.14 -2.73 18.11
N ALA A 115 -17.46 -1.59 18.07
CA ALA A 115 -17.70 -0.55 17.08
C ALA A 115 -17.63 -1.14 15.67
N GLY A 116 -18.66 -0.89 14.88
CA GLY A 116 -18.74 -1.44 13.53
C GLY A 116 -17.84 -0.70 12.54
N SER A 117 -17.20 -1.43 11.64
CA SER A 117 -16.29 -0.87 10.63
C SER A 117 -17.01 -0.17 9.47
N TYR A 118 -18.30 -0.48 9.25
CA TYR A 118 -19.09 -0.01 8.11
C TYR A 118 -20.28 0.86 8.55
N ARG A 119 -20.05 1.70 9.57
CA ARG A 119 -21.06 2.66 10.04
C ARG A 119 -21.57 3.57 8.90
N PRO A 120 -22.84 4.00 8.90
CA PRO A 120 -23.87 3.77 9.92
C PRO A 120 -24.63 2.46 9.68
N TYR A 121 -24.94 1.76 10.78
CA TYR A 121 -25.77 0.55 10.77
C TYR A 121 -27.23 0.89 11.03
N SER A 122 -28.13 0.23 10.31
CA SER A 122 -29.57 0.27 10.54
C SER A 122 -30.12 -1.10 10.93
N VAL A 123 -31.27 -1.10 11.55
CA VAL A 123 -32.01 -2.31 11.92
C VAL A 123 -33.51 -2.05 11.83
N PRO A 124 -34.34 -3.06 11.47
CA PRO A 124 -35.78 -2.91 11.48
C PRO A 124 -36.34 -2.54 12.88
N VAL A 125 -37.33 -1.65 12.93
CA VAL A 125 -38.03 -1.31 14.19
C VAL A 125 -38.52 -2.55 14.92
N ASN A 126 -38.98 -3.54 14.17
CA ASN A 126 -39.32 -4.85 14.73
C ASN A 126 -38.60 -5.94 13.97
N VAL A 127 -37.53 -6.49 14.57
CA VAL A 127 -36.75 -7.55 13.98
C VAL A 127 -37.48 -8.89 13.87
N THR A 128 -38.59 -9.09 14.60
CA THR A 128 -39.38 -10.31 14.51
C THR A 128 -40.39 -10.27 13.36
N ALA A 129 -40.77 -9.08 12.88
CA ALA A 129 -41.71 -8.89 11.79
C ALA A 129 -40.99 -8.81 10.42
N LYS A 130 -41.76 -9.04 9.34
CA LYS A 130 -41.30 -8.85 7.97
C LYS A 130 -41.71 -7.47 7.42
N GLY A 131 -40.83 -6.84 6.64
CA GLY A 131 -41.13 -5.62 5.88
C GLY A 131 -41.30 -4.37 6.73
N THR A 132 -40.72 -4.32 7.93
CA THR A 132 -40.72 -3.12 8.77
C THR A 132 -39.65 -2.13 8.29
N LYS A 133 -39.87 -0.83 8.53
CA LYS A 133 -38.89 0.23 8.24
C LYS A 133 -37.64 0.03 9.08
N GLU A 134 -36.49 0.35 8.49
CA GLU A 134 -35.20 0.34 9.15
C GLU A 134 -34.87 1.72 9.69
N TYR A 135 -34.27 1.76 10.88
CA TYR A 135 -33.80 2.98 11.51
C TYR A 135 -32.40 2.80 12.05
N PHE A 136 -31.70 3.91 12.18
CA PHE A 136 -30.39 4.00 12.80
C PHE A 136 -30.58 4.28 14.28
N TYR A 137 -29.87 3.54 15.13
CA TYR A 137 -29.90 3.73 16.58
C TYR A 137 -28.52 4.14 17.10
N ILE A 138 -28.52 4.99 18.13
CA ILE A 138 -27.32 5.42 18.86
C ILE A 138 -27.54 5.27 20.37
N ARG A 139 -26.46 5.26 21.13
CA ARG A 139 -26.54 5.36 22.60
C ARG A 139 -26.71 6.81 23.01
N SER A 140 -27.56 7.05 23.98
CA SER A 140 -27.70 8.31 24.68
C SER A 140 -27.86 8.00 26.18
N GLY A 141 -26.75 8.08 26.92
CA GLY A 141 -26.70 7.57 28.29
C GLY A 141 -26.98 6.07 28.33
N THR A 142 -27.99 5.68 29.12
CA THR A 142 -28.41 4.29 29.29
C THR A 142 -29.41 3.79 28.24
N SER A 143 -29.82 4.65 27.30
CA SER A 143 -30.89 4.33 26.34
C SER A 143 -30.38 4.23 24.91
N SER A 144 -30.96 3.29 24.16
CA SER A 144 -30.77 3.20 22.70
C SER A 144 -31.89 3.96 22.02
N ILE A 145 -31.58 5.07 21.37
CA ILE A 145 -32.54 5.98 20.74
C ILE A 145 -32.37 6.00 19.22
N GLU A 146 -33.44 6.26 18.49
CA GLU A 146 -33.40 6.45 17.05
C GLU A 146 -32.67 7.75 16.70
N ALA A 147 -31.69 7.67 15.81
CA ALA A 147 -30.97 8.82 15.27
C ALA A 147 -31.86 9.54 14.25
N ARG A 148 -32.28 10.79 14.53
CA ARG A 148 -33.13 11.62 13.67
C ARG A 148 -32.53 13.00 13.45
N GLY A 149 -32.96 13.67 12.36
CA GLY A 149 -32.57 15.05 12.08
C GLY A 149 -31.03 15.23 12.04
N GLU A 150 -30.54 16.20 12.80
CA GLU A 150 -29.10 16.55 12.87
C GLU A 150 -28.25 15.40 13.38
N VAL A 151 -28.72 14.63 14.37
CA VAL A 151 -28.01 13.47 14.91
C VAL A 151 -27.77 12.39 13.84
N LEU A 152 -28.75 12.18 12.94
CA LEU A 152 -28.55 11.23 11.82
C LEU A 152 -27.55 11.77 10.79
N VAL A 153 -27.55 13.07 10.55
CA VAL A 153 -26.55 13.71 9.69
C VAL A 153 -25.16 13.54 10.31
N GLU A 154 -25.03 13.83 11.60
CA GLU A 154 -23.78 13.68 12.33
C GLU A 154 -23.29 12.22 12.35
N LEU A 155 -24.17 11.24 12.57
CA LEU A 155 -23.83 9.82 12.51
C LEU A 155 -23.28 9.41 11.13
N ARG A 156 -23.86 9.93 10.05
CA ARG A 156 -23.37 9.70 8.68
C ARG A 156 -22.05 10.39 8.42
N GLU A 157 -21.85 11.57 8.99
CA GLU A 157 -20.56 12.28 8.89
C GLU A 157 -19.47 11.60 9.71
N LEU A 158 -19.78 11.08 10.90
CA LEU A 158 -18.85 10.30 11.72
C LEU A 158 -18.34 9.05 10.97
N ALA A 159 -19.24 8.38 10.26
CA ALA A 159 -18.87 7.26 9.39
C ALA A 159 -17.85 7.63 8.32
N ASN A 160 -17.88 8.88 7.84
CA ASN A 160 -16.96 9.42 6.83
C ASN A 160 -15.72 10.11 7.43
N ARG A 161 -15.72 10.42 8.73
CA ARG A 161 -14.60 11.12 9.39
C ARG A 161 -13.42 10.23 9.72
N MET A 162 -13.66 8.94 10.02
CA MET A 162 -12.59 8.01 10.30
C MET A 162 -12.06 7.43 8.97
N PRO A 163 -10.83 7.75 8.58
CA PRO A 163 -10.19 7.18 7.40
C PRO A 163 -10.23 5.64 7.44
N PHE A 164 -10.31 5.02 6.27
CA PHE A 164 -10.43 3.55 6.20
C PHE A 164 -9.26 2.83 6.88
N ASP A 165 -8.07 3.33 6.70
CA ASP A 165 -6.81 2.77 7.21
C ASP A 165 -6.70 2.86 8.74
N GLU A 166 -7.42 3.79 9.39
CA GLU A 166 -7.47 3.93 10.84
C GLU A 166 -8.54 3.07 11.53
N ARG A 167 -9.46 2.47 10.76
CA ARG A 167 -10.52 1.62 11.33
C ARG A 167 -9.93 0.34 11.91
N GLY A 168 -10.45 -0.05 13.09
CA GLY A 168 -10.14 -1.35 13.70
C GLY A 168 -10.75 -2.50 12.90
N ASN A 169 -10.01 -3.58 12.75
CA ASN A 169 -10.46 -4.76 12.02
C ASN A 169 -10.35 -6.01 12.90
N SER A 170 -11.48 -6.66 13.14
CA SER A 170 -11.54 -7.87 13.98
C SER A 170 -11.01 -9.13 13.30
N GLU A 171 -10.80 -9.09 12.00
CA GLU A 171 -10.26 -10.22 11.23
C GLU A 171 -8.73 -10.27 11.27
N ILE A 172 -8.08 -9.10 11.50
CA ILE A 172 -6.62 -9.02 11.58
C ILE A 172 -6.17 -9.52 12.95
N GLN A 173 -5.35 -10.56 12.96
CA GLN A 173 -4.75 -11.12 14.15
C GLN A 173 -3.27 -10.73 14.25
N LEU A 174 -2.69 -10.90 15.45
CA LEU A 174 -1.28 -10.57 15.68
C LEU A 174 -0.34 -11.39 14.80
N GLU A 175 -0.72 -12.63 14.52
CA GLU A 175 0.01 -13.59 13.67
C GLU A 175 0.03 -13.20 12.20
N ASP A 176 -0.86 -12.31 11.76
CA ASP A 176 -0.88 -11.80 10.38
C ASP A 176 0.19 -10.72 10.16
N ILE A 177 0.77 -10.18 11.23
CA ILE A 177 1.80 -9.13 11.18
C ILE A 177 3.19 -9.76 11.08
N SER A 178 3.87 -9.50 9.97
CA SER A 178 5.23 -9.99 9.72
C SER A 178 6.25 -9.17 10.50
N LEU A 179 6.96 -9.84 11.42
CA LEU A 179 8.09 -9.23 12.14
C LEU A 179 9.21 -8.75 11.20
N VAL A 180 9.37 -9.43 10.05
CA VAL A 180 10.39 -9.07 9.06
C VAL A 180 10.06 -7.73 8.42
N LEU A 181 8.81 -7.55 7.99
CA LEU A 181 8.34 -6.30 7.39
C LEU A 181 8.37 -5.14 8.40
N LEU A 182 7.93 -5.41 9.62
CA LEU A 182 7.96 -4.41 10.69
C LEU A 182 9.38 -3.97 11.02
N ARG A 183 10.31 -4.91 11.17
CA ARG A 183 11.72 -4.60 11.43
C ARG A 183 12.36 -3.84 10.28
N ASP A 184 12.13 -4.26 9.03
CA ASP A 184 12.65 -3.58 7.83
C ASP A 184 12.18 -2.12 7.79
N TYR A 185 10.90 -1.89 8.10
CA TYR A 185 10.34 -0.55 8.23
C TYR A 185 11.05 0.25 9.33
N LEU A 186 11.11 -0.28 10.55
CA LEU A 186 11.69 0.43 11.70
C LEU A 186 13.18 0.77 11.51
N VAL A 187 13.93 -0.12 10.84
CA VAL A 187 15.33 0.13 10.47
C VAL A 187 15.42 1.27 9.45
N LYS A 188 14.57 1.26 8.42
CA LYS A 188 14.58 2.29 7.37
C LYS A 188 14.25 3.68 7.88
N VAL A 189 13.28 3.78 8.80
CA VAL A 189 12.89 5.06 9.41
C VAL A 189 13.82 5.49 10.56
N GLY A 190 14.85 4.68 10.88
CA GLY A 190 15.80 4.98 11.94
C GLY A 190 15.19 4.96 13.35
N SER A 191 14.13 4.19 13.56
CA SER A 191 13.46 4.09 14.85
C SER A 191 14.27 3.29 15.86
N LYS A 192 14.33 3.76 17.11
CA LYS A 192 14.93 3.01 18.23
C LYS A 192 14.23 1.68 18.50
N LEU A 193 12.97 1.55 18.13
CA LEU A 193 12.21 0.30 18.26
C LEU A 193 12.78 -0.84 17.41
N ALA A 194 13.61 -0.53 16.39
CA ALA A 194 14.24 -1.54 15.54
C ALA A 194 15.13 -2.51 16.33
N ASP A 195 15.79 -2.03 17.37
CA ASP A 195 16.67 -2.85 18.22
C ASP A 195 15.85 -3.75 19.17
N ASP A 196 14.67 -3.30 19.54
CA ASP A 196 13.80 -3.95 20.52
C ASP A 196 12.83 -4.98 19.90
N VAL A 197 12.71 -5.04 18.56
CA VAL A 197 11.73 -5.89 17.84
C VAL A 197 11.84 -7.38 18.19
N ILE A 198 13.04 -7.86 18.55
CA ILE A 198 13.29 -9.26 18.85
C ILE A 198 13.02 -9.57 20.34
N THR A 199 13.18 -8.60 21.22
CA THR A 199 13.14 -8.76 22.68
C THR A 199 11.81 -8.30 23.29
N THR A 200 11.10 -7.41 22.63
CA THR A 200 9.83 -6.85 23.10
C THR A 200 8.65 -7.58 22.45
N PRO A 201 7.58 -7.89 23.19
CA PRO A 201 6.37 -8.48 22.61
C PRO A 201 5.84 -7.62 21.43
N LEU A 202 5.51 -8.27 20.33
CA LEU A 202 4.99 -7.61 19.12
C LEU A 202 3.82 -6.67 19.42
N SER A 203 2.89 -7.11 20.28
CA SER A 203 1.74 -6.29 20.71
C SER A 203 2.17 -4.95 21.35
N THR A 204 3.27 -4.94 22.09
CA THR A 204 3.80 -3.72 22.72
C THR A 204 4.36 -2.75 21.70
N ILE A 205 5.09 -3.27 20.70
CA ILE A 205 5.64 -2.45 19.62
C ILE A 205 4.53 -1.83 18.79
N LEU A 206 3.53 -2.64 18.40
CA LEU A 206 2.37 -2.16 17.64
C LEU A 206 1.55 -1.13 18.42
N ASP A 207 1.53 -1.23 19.76
CA ASP A 207 0.91 -0.23 20.63
C ASP A 207 1.67 1.09 20.63
N GLN A 208 2.99 1.04 20.73
CA GLN A 208 3.85 2.23 20.65
C GLN A 208 3.79 2.92 19.28
N MET A 209 3.48 2.17 18.22
CA MET A 209 3.26 2.69 16.89
C MET A 209 1.80 3.17 16.65
N GLU A 210 0.95 3.12 17.68
CA GLU A 210 -0.47 3.50 17.63
C GLU A 210 -1.27 2.72 16.58
N LEU A 211 -0.93 1.44 16.36
CA LEU A 211 -1.58 0.58 15.38
C LEU A 211 -2.79 -0.18 15.94
N TYR A 212 -3.15 0.07 17.19
CA TYR A 212 -4.37 -0.42 17.82
C TYR A 212 -5.42 0.67 17.96
N THR A 213 -6.67 0.25 17.98
CA THR A 213 -7.84 1.08 18.32
C THR A 213 -8.80 0.27 19.22
N GLY A 214 -9.74 0.96 19.84
CA GLY A 214 -10.73 0.36 20.74
C GLY A 214 -10.32 0.35 22.21
N PRO A 215 -11.24 -0.08 23.09
CA PRO A 215 -11.03 -0.11 24.52
C PRO A 215 -9.99 -1.16 24.91
N LYS A 216 -9.36 -0.99 26.07
CA LYS A 216 -8.27 -1.87 26.55
C LYS A 216 -8.67 -3.35 26.61
N GLU A 217 -9.94 -3.62 26.90
CA GLU A 217 -10.51 -4.97 27.01
C GLU A 217 -10.66 -5.67 25.65
N ASN A 218 -10.74 -4.90 24.58
CA ASN A 218 -10.90 -5.44 23.23
C ASN A 218 -10.30 -4.50 22.19
N ARG A 219 -8.98 -4.50 22.14
CA ARG A 219 -8.22 -3.72 21.15
C ARG A 219 -8.19 -4.45 19.82
N LEU A 220 -8.44 -3.71 18.77
CA LEU A 220 -8.38 -4.19 17.39
C LEU A 220 -7.18 -3.57 16.68
N LEU A 221 -6.51 -4.35 15.85
CA LEU A 221 -5.51 -3.79 14.92
C LEU A 221 -6.21 -2.92 13.88
N ARG A 222 -5.61 -1.77 13.59
CA ARG A 222 -6.07 -0.87 12.54
C ARG A 222 -5.78 -1.49 11.16
N ASN A 223 -6.58 -1.17 10.15
CA ASN A 223 -6.38 -1.65 8.78
C ASN A 223 -4.97 -1.35 8.26
N VAL A 224 -4.42 -0.18 8.58
CA VAL A 224 -3.06 0.21 8.18
C VAL A 224 -1.98 -0.77 8.65
N ALA A 225 -2.18 -1.43 9.78
CA ALA A 225 -1.23 -2.44 10.27
C ALA A 225 -1.09 -3.60 9.27
N ALA A 226 -2.22 -4.09 8.74
CA ALA A 226 -2.18 -5.13 7.72
C ALA A 226 -1.68 -4.60 6.36
N MET A 227 -2.03 -3.37 5.98
CA MET A 227 -1.53 -2.76 4.75
C MET A 227 -0.01 -2.66 4.72
N MET A 228 0.60 -2.29 5.84
CA MET A 228 2.04 -2.06 5.95
C MET A 228 2.84 -3.33 6.26
N PHE A 229 2.30 -4.20 7.11
CA PHE A 229 3.08 -5.24 7.77
C PHE A 229 2.53 -6.66 7.57
N CYS A 230 1.48 -6.87 6.76
CA CYS A 230 1.05 -8.20 6.34
C CYS A 230 1.69 -8.56 4.99
N GLU A 231 2.15 -9.82 4.84
CA GLU A 231 2.72 -10.29 3.57
C GLU A 231 1.65 -10.46 2.48
N ASN A 232 0.40 -10.67 2.88
CA ASN A 232 -0.74 -10.77 1.96
C ASN A 232 -1.94 -9.96 2.45
N PRO A 233 -1.93 -8.63 2.29
CA PRO A 233 -3.06 -7.77 2.67
C PRO A 233 -4.36 -8.09 1.92
N SER A 234 -4.27 -8.72 0.74
CA SER A 234 -5.44 -9.13 -0.06
C SER A 234 -6.34 -10.14 0.67
N LYS A 235 -5.84 -10.77 1.74
CA LYS A 235 -6.66 -11.59 2.66
C LYS A 235 -7.78 -10.78 3.31
N PHE A 236 -7.51 -9.51 3.62
CA PHE A 236 -8.42 -8.59 4.30
C PHE A 236 -9.05 -7.58 3.35
N PHE A 237 -8.28 -7.15 2.36
CA PHE A 237 -8.66 -6.12 1.38
C PHE A 237 -8.47 -6.69 -0.03
N PRO A 238 -9.50 -7.34 -0.60
CA PRO A 238 -9.41 -7.99 -1.90
C PRO A 238 -8.87 -7.05 -2.99
N TYR A 239 -8.11 -7.60 -3.93
CA TYR A 239 -7.48 -6.84 -5.02
C TYR A 239 -6.50 -5.74 -4.57
N THR A 240 -5.89 -5.88 -3.37
CA THR A 240 -4.73 -5.06 -3.00
C THR A 240 -3.54 -5.51 -3.83
N GLN A 241 -3.46 -4.97 -5.04
CA GLN A 241 -2.45 -5.28 -6.05
C GLN A 241 -2.31 -4.14 -7.06
N ILE A 242 -1.20 -4.14 -7.79
CA ILE A 242 -0.97 -3.31 -8.96
C ILE A 242 -0.78 -4.24 -10.15
N ASP A 243 -1.60 -4.08 -11.18
CA ASP A 243 -1.48 -4.79 -12.43
C ASP A 243 -0.81 -3.89 -13.47
N VAL A 244 0.30 -4.36 -14.05
CA VAL A 244 1.01 -3.66 -15.12
C VAL A 244 0.78 -4.39 -16.42
N VAL A 245 0.05 -3.77 -17.33
CA VAL A 245 -0.34 -4.32 -18.63
C VAL A 245 0.40 -3.57 -19.73
N THR A 246 1.15 -4.27 -20.55
CA THR A 246 1.92 -3.67 -21.66
C THR A 246 1.34 -4.10 -23.01
N PHE A 247 0.93 -3.14 -23.81
CA PHE A 247 0.48 -3.30 -25.19
C PHE A 247 1.55 -2.79 -26.16
N PRO A 248 2.43 -3.64 -26.70
CA PRO A 248 3.57 -3.19 -27.51
C PRO A 248 3.17 -2.46 -28.80
N TYR A 249 1.99 -2.71 -29.32
CA TYR A 249 1.45 -2.08 -30.53
C TYR A 249 0.28 -1.13 -30.25
N GLY A 250 -0.06 -0.90 -28.97
CA GLY A 250 -1.20 -0.11 -28.53
C GLY A 250 -2.49 -0.94 -28.46
N LYS A 251 -3.27 -0.71 -27.40
CA LYS A 251 -4.52 -1.44 -27.09
C LYS A 251 -5.56 -1.34 -28.21
N MET A 252 -5.61 -0.19 -28.90
CA MET A 252 -6.56 0.01 -30.02
C MET A 252 -6.13 -0.69 -31.32
N ASN A 253 -4.83 -0.87 -31.54
CA ASN A 253 -4.29 -1.46 -32.76
C ASN A 253 -4.24 -2.98 -32.67
N ASP A 254 -3.83 -3.53 -31.53
CA ASP A 254 -3.73 -4.97 -31.29
C ASP A 254 -4.11 -5.30 -29.83
N PRO A 255 -5.41 -5.40 -29.52
CA PRO A 255 -5.91 -5.60 -28.16
C PRO A 255 -5.61 -7.00 -27.59
N ASN A 256 -5.25 -7.96 -28.44
CA ASN A 256 -4.98 -9.32 -28.01
C ASN A 256 -3.48 -9.59 -27.73
N ASN A 257 -2.61 -8.64 -28.03
CA ASN A 257 -1.18 -8.78 -27.86
C ASN A 257 -0.71 -7.91 -26.70
N PHE A 258 -0.74 -8.49 -25.51
CA PHE A 258 -0.31 -7.82 -24.30
C PHE A 258 0.44 -8.78 -23.36
N THR A 259 1.19 -8.19 -22.47
CA THR A 259 1.80 -8.89 -21.33
C THR A 259 1.31 -8.24 -20.04
N GLU A 260 1.05 -9.08 -19.03
CA GLU A 260 0.57 -8.62 -17.74
C GLU A 260 1.47 -9.13 -16.62
N VAL A 261 1.77 -8.25 -15.67
CA VAL A 261 2.51 -8.58 -14.45
C VAL A 261 1.78 -7.98 -13.26
N THR A 262 1.43 -8.83 -12.29
CA THR A 262 0.73 -8.42 -11.07
C THR A 262 1.70 -8.34 -9.90
N PHE A 263 1.71 -7.21 -9.19
CA PHE A 263 2.50 -6.99 -7.97
C PHE A 263 1.59 -7.04 -6.75
N LYS A 264 1.94 -7.90 -5.79
CA LYS A 264 1.23 -8.16 -4.54
C LYS A 264 2.21 -8.05 -3.36
N GLY A 265 1.67 -7.99 -2.15
CA GLY A 265 2.45 -7.90 -0.93
C GLY A 265 2.02 -6.71 -0.08
N SER A 266 2.79 -6.39 0.95
CA SER A 266 2.55 -5.17 1.72
C SER A 266 2.63 -3.94 0.81
N VAL A 267 1.93 -2.87 1.19
CA VAL A 267 1.87 -1.65 0.35
C VAL A 267 3.26 -1.13 -0.03
N PRO A 268 4.25 -1.01 0.89
CA PRO A 268 5.59 -0.58 0.51
C PRO A 268 6.30 -1.55 -0.44
N GLN A 269 6.11 -2.86 -0.26
CA GLN A 269 6.70 -3.87 -1.16
C GLN A 269 6.10 -3.79 -2.55
N MET A 270 4.78 -3.65 -2.64
CA MET A 270 4.04 -3.55 -3.89
C MET A 270 4.49 -2.32 -4.70
N ILE A 271 4.59 -1.15 -4.07
CA ILE A 271 5.10 0.08 -4.70
C ILE A 271 6.53 -0.16 -5.20
N LYS A 272 7.42 -0.65 -4.32
CA LYS A 272 8.82 -0.88 -4.67
C LYS A 272 8.99 -1.83 -5.85
N GLN A 273 8.31 -2.98 -5.83
CA GLN A 273 8.39 -3.98 -6.90
C GLN A 273 7.89 -3.42 -8.23
N THR A 274 6.80 -2.65 -8.21
CA THR A 274 6.27 -1.98 -9.39
C THR A 274 7.28 -0.98 -9.95
N MET A 275 7.88 -0.15 -9.11
CA MET A 275 8.87 0.84 -9.55
C MET A 275 10.17 0.20 -10.04
N ASP A 276 10.65 -0.87 -9.38
CA ASP A 276 11.81 -1.65 -9.83
C ASP A 276 11.55 -2.28 -11.22
N TYR A 277 10.33 -2.80 -11.45
CA TYR A 277 9.92 -3.34 -12.76
C TYR A 277 9.88 -2.25 -13.83
N ILE A 278 9.23 -1.12 -13.56
CA ILE A 278 9.14 0.01 -14.50
C ILE A 278 10.53 0.52 -14.84
N LYS A 279 11.39 0.72 -13.83
CA LYS A 279 12.77 1.18 -14.01
C LYS A 279 13.59 0.25 -14.89
N SER A 280 13.41 -1.05 -14.74
CA SER A 280 14.23 -2.04 -15.44
C SER A 280 13.73 -2.37 -16.85
N ASN A 281 12.41 -2.31 -17.08
CA ASN A 281 11.79 -2.80 -18.30
C ASN A 281 11.20 -1.69 -19.18
N VAL A 282 10.85 -0.54 -18.61
CA VAL A 282 10.12 0.52 -19.32
C VAL A 282 10.97 1.75 -19.53
N LEU A 283 11.69 2.22 -18.49
CA LEU A 283 12.46 3.46 -18.58
C LEU A 283 13.71 3.29 -19.44
N LYS A 284 13.91 4.21 -20.38
CA LYS A 284 15.07 4.26 -21.30
C LYS A 284 15.60 5.68 -21.40
N GLU A 285 16.93 5.82 -21.21
CA GLU A 285 17.63 7.06 -21.49
C GLU A 285 17.97 7.13 -22.99
N HIS A 286 17.63 8.22 -23.61
CA HIS A 286 17.93 8.53 -25.00
C HIS A 286 19.00 9.61 -25.08
N VAL A 287 19.90 9.45 -26.05
CA VAL A 287 20.98 10.41 -26.32
C VAL A 287 20.88 10.84 -27.78
N ARG A 288 20.53 12.11 -28.02
CA ARG A 288 20.37 12.69 -29.35
C ARG A 288 21.53 13.65 -29.64
N LYS A 289 22.25 13.39 -30.72
CA LYS A 289 23.25 14.33 -31.21
C LYS A 289 22.59 15.37 -32.13
N ILE A 290 22.69 16.64 -31.75
CA ILE A 290 22.18 17.73 -32.57
C ILE A 290 23.30 18.20 -33.51
N SER A 291 23.01 18.22 -34.82
CA SER A 291 23.98 18.70 -35.82
C SER A 291 24.35 20.15 -35.52
N GLY A 292 25.67 20.43 -35.43
CA GLY A 292 26.18 21.78 -35.14
C GLY A 292 26.33 22.10 -33.64
N ARG A 293 26.02 21.20 -32.72
CA ARG A 293 26.31 21.34 -31.29
C ARG A 293 27.34 20.29 -30.82
N GLN A 294 28.24 20.71 -29.93
CA GLN A 294 29.25 19.79 -29.36
C GLN A 294 28.64 18.86 -28.28
N GLU A 295 27.57 19.29 -27.66
CA GLU A 295 26.89 18.56 -26.59
C GLU A 295 25.70 17.78 -27.16
N ALA A 296 25.55 16.53 -26.67
CA ALA A 296 24.38 15.71 -26.99
C ALA A 296 23.27 15.99 -25.97
N GLU A 297 22.07 16.11 -26.46
CA GLU A 297 20.87 16.18 -25.65
C GLU A 297 20.59 14.79 -25.04
N ARG A 298 20.28 14.76 -23.74
CA ARG A 298 19.90 13.54 -23.01
C ARG A 298 18.53 13.72 -22.40
N PHE A 299 17.68 12.75 -22.61
CA PHE A 299 16.34 12.73 -22.04
C PHE A 299 15.88 11.29 -21.78
N TRP A 300 14.93 11.15 -20.85
CA TRP A 300 14.28 9.86 -20.59
C TRP A 300 12.98 9.77 -21.40
N ASN A 301 12.62 8.56 -21.83
CA ASN A 301 11.28 8.36 -22.41
C ASN A 301 10.18 8.77 -21.42
N TYR A 302 10.39 8.53 -20.12
CA TYR A 302 9.59 9.02 -18.99
C TYR A 302 10.52 9.36 -17.83
N PRO A 303 10.35 10.50 -17.15
CA PRO A 303 11.11 10.77 -15.93
C PRO A 303 10.63 9.86 -14.78
N TYR A 304 11.58 9.21 -14.10
CA TYR A 304 11.30 8.27 -13.00
C TYR A 304 10.43 8.89 -11.92
N ASP A 305 10.78 10.10 -11.45
CA ASP A 305 10.12 10.77 -10.35
C ASP A 305 8.63 11.09 -10.65
N ALA A 306 8.28 11.37 -11.90
CA ALA A 306 6.89 11.61 -12.28
C ALA A 306 6.04 10.33 -12.24
N ILE A 307 6.61 9.19 -12.65
CA ILE A 307 5.93 7.89 -12.56
C ILE A 307 5.80 7.45 -11.11
N GLU A 308 6.88 7.58 -10.32
CA GLU A 308 6.88 7.22 -8.90
C GLU A 308 5.78 7.98 -8.15
N GLU A 309 5.70 9.30 -8.32
CA GLU A 309 4.67 10.13 -7.69
C GLU A 309 3.26 9.70 -8.12
N ALA A 310 3.05 9.40 -9.42
CA ALA A 310 1.75 8.96 -9.91
C ALA A 310 1.35 7.58 -9.35
N VAL A 311 2.27 6.63 -9.25
CA VAL A 311 2.04 5.30 -8.67
C VAL A 311 1.77 5.40 -7.17
N VAL A 312 2.57 6.15 -6.43
CA VAL A 312 2.38 6.33 -4.98
C VAL A 312 1.03 7.00 -4.69
N ASN A 313 0.67 8.04 -5.45
CA ASN A 313 -0.62 8.70 -5.31
C ASN A 313 -1.79 7.75 -5.61
N SER A 314 -1.67 6.87 -6.61
CA SER A 314 -2.72 5.90 -6.92
C SER A 314 -2.97 4.95 -5.75
N VAL A 315 -1.92 4.47 -5.07
CA VAL A 315 -2.02 3.61 -3.89
C VAL A 315 -2.57 4.38 -2.68
N TYR A 316 -2.05 5.58 -2.44
CA TYR A 316 -2.42 6.40 -1.30
C TYR A 316 -3.90 6.83 -1.33
N HIS A 317 -4.43 7.14 -2.52
CA HIS A 317 -5.81 7.59 -2.70
C HIS A 317 -6.79 6.48 -3.05
N ARG A 318 -6.34 5.22 -3.18
CA ARG A 318 -7.21 4.08 -3.46
C ARG A 318 -8.23 3.87 -2.34
N ASP A 319 -9.43 3.44 -2.72
CA ASP A 319 -10.40 2.87 -1.77
C ASP A 319 -10.20 1.35 -1.70
N PHE A 320 -9.65 0.88 -0.57
CA PHE A 320 -9.37 -0.54 -0.34
C PHE A 320 -10.64 -1.39 -0.08
N LEU A 321 -11.82 -0.78 -0.03
CA LEU A 321 -13.11 -1.48 -0.01
C LEU A 321 -13.56 -1.87 -1.42
N GLN A 322 -13.05 -1.21 -2.45
CA GLN A 322 -13.38 -1.54 -3.83
C GLN A 322 -12.55 -2.73 -4.32
N HIS A 323 -13.21 -3.63 -5.07
CA HIS A 323 -12.61 -4.85 -5.57
C HIS A 323 -11.98 -4.65 -6.95
N GLU A 324 -11.35 -3.51 -7.16
CA GLU A 324 -10.66 -3.18 -8.41
C GLU A 324 -9.19 -2.89 -8.14
N PRO A 325 -8.25 -3.52 -8.88
CA PRO A 325 -6.83 -3.25 -8.72
C PRO A 325 -6.47 -1.85 -9.24
N ILE A 326 -5.27 -1.37 -8.94
CA ILE A 326 -4.66 -0.28 -9.67
C ILE A 326 -4.11 -0.87 -10.97
N GLU A 327 -4.53 -0.34 -12.12
CA GLU A 327 -4.03 -0.76 -13.43
C GLU A 327 -3.06 0.29 -14.00
N ILE A 328 -1.88 -0.17 -14.37
CA ILE A 328 -0.89 0.61 -15.10
C ILE A 328 -0.81 0.05 -16.51
N THR A 329 -1.31 0.80 -17.48
CA THR A 329 -1.26 0.43 -18.89
C THR A 329 -0.10 1.13 -19.57
N ILE A 330 0.77 0.36 -20.24
CA ILE A 330 1.93 0.86 -20.99
C ILE A 330 1.69 0.65 -22.48
N GLU A 331 1.68 1.75 -23.21
CA GLU A 331 1.49 1.77 -24.67
C GLU A 331 2.62 2.58 -25.36
N PRO A 332 2.80 2.45 -26.68
CA PRO A 332 3.78 3.27 -27.40
C PRO A 332 3.57 4.78 -27.25
N SER A 333 2.33 5.22 -27.01
CA SER A 333 1.94 6.63 -26.83
C SER A 333 2.21 7.17 -25.43
N GLY A 334 2.25 6.30 -24.41
CA GLY A 334 2.38 6.74 -23.02
C GLY A 334 2.10 5.67 -21.98
N ILE A 335 2.11 6.08 -20.73
CA ILE A 335 1.73 5.27 -19.57
C ILE A 335 0.46 5.86 -18.99
N SER A 336 -0.55 5.02 -18.79
CA SER A 336 -1.79 5.40 -18.10
C SER A 336 -1.91 4.65 -16.78
N ILE A 337 -2.32 5.34 -15.71
CA ILE A 337 -2.54 4.79 -14.38
C ILE A 337 -3.99 5.02 -14.01
N LEU A 338 -4.74 3.95 -13.87
CA LEU A 338 -6.14 3.94 -13.49
C LEU A 338 -6.29 3.60 -12.01
N ASN A 339 -6.99 4.44 -11.27
CA ASN A 339 -7.30 4.27 -9.85
C ASN A 339 -8.80 4.42 -9.59
N CYS A 340 -9.32 3.71 -8.61
CA CYS A 340 -10.71 3.76 -8.13
C CYS A 340 -10.75 4.07 -6.63
N PRO A 341 -11.64 5.00 -6.22
CA PRO A 341 -12.43 5.94 -7.00
C PRO A 341 -11.64 7.20 -7.37
N GLY A 342 -12.29 8.08 -8.10
CA GLY A 342 -11.76 9.40 -8.45
C GLY A 342 -11.55 10.34 -7.23
N PRO A 343 -11.01 11.55 -7.48
CA PRO A 343 -10.75 12.56 -6.45
C PRO A 343 -12.01 12.98 -5.71
N ASP A 344 -11.83 13.53 -4.51
CA ASP A 344 -12.92 14.07 -3.70
C ASP A 344 -13.76 15.12 -4.48
N ARG A 345 -15.08 15.08 -4.30
CA ARG A 345 -16.01 15.98 -5.01
C ARG A 345 -15.82 17.46 -4.68
N SER A 346 -15.09 17.80 -3.63
CA SER A 346 -14.70 19.18 -3.32
C SER A 346 -13.72 19.79 -4.34
N ILE A 347 -13.08 18.95 -5.16
CA ILE A 347 -12.22 19.38 -6.27
C ILE A 347 -13.08 19.47 -7.53
N SER A 348 -13.09 20.62 -8.21
CA SER A 348 -13.85 20.76 -9.46
C SER A 348 -13.26 19.87 -10.56
N LYS A 349 -14.10 19.50 -11.55
CA LYS A 349 -13.63 18.68 -12.68
C LYS A 349 -12.65 19.50 -13.54
N GLU A 350 -12.90 20.77 -13.68
CA GLU A 350 -12.07 21.73 -14.41
C GLU A 350 -10.68 21.87 -13.77
N ASP A 351 -10.58 21.85 -12.43
CA ASP A 351 -9.28 21.89 -11.76
C ASP A 351 -8.48 20.60 -11.98
N ILE A 352 -9.16 19.44 -12.03
CA ILE A 352 -8.54 18.15 -12.33
C ILE A 352 -8.00 18.14 -13.77
N GLU A 353 -8.84 18.48 -14.74
CA GLU A 353 -8.49 18.50 -16.17
C GLU A 353 -7.37 19.50 -16.47
N ARG A 354 -7.33 20.62 -15.76
CA ARG A 354 -6.24 21.61 -15.89
C ARG A 354 -4.90 21.03 -15.40
N GLY A 355 -4.94 20.08 -14.47
CA GLY A 355 -3.76 19.37 -14.01
C GLY A 355 -2.73 20.26 -13.32
N ASP A 356 -3.20 21.26 -12.58
CA ASP A 356 -2.38 22.15 -11.77
C ASP A 356 -2.38 21.69 -10.29
N MET A 357 -2.61 22.59 -9.33
CA MET A 357 -2.67 22.23 -7.91
C MET A 357 -4.07 21.81 -7.50
N LEU A 358 -4.25 20.57 -7.06
CA LEU A 358 -5.49 20.08 -6.49
C LEU A 358 -5.56 20.41 -4.99
N LYS A 359 -6.46 21.32 -4.61
CA LYS A 359 -6.62 21.79 -3.23
C LYS A 359 -7.67 20.96 -2.48
N SER A 360 -7.33 19.76 -2.07
CA SER A 360 -8.13 19.00 -1.10
C SER A 360 -7.23 18.45 0.01
N ARG A 361 -7.76 18.44 1.24
CA ARG A 361 -7.07 17.83 2.39
C ARG A 361 -7.85 16.62 2.92
N ARG A 362 -8.76 16.09 2.15
CA ARG A 362 -9.51 14.88 2.51
C ARG A 362 -8.77 13.66 1.98
N TYR A 363 -8.00 13.05 2.86
CA TYR A 363 -7.24 11.84 2.54
C TYR A 363 -8.03 10.61 2.98
N ARG A 364 -8.14 9.59 2.09
CA ARG A 364 -8.84 8.32 2.41
C ARG A 364 -8.04 7.45 3.35
N ASN A 365 -6.72 7.47 3.21
CA ASN A 365 -5.80 6.64 3.96
C ASN A 365 -4.72 7.53 4.60
N LEU A 366 -5.12 8.34 5.57
CA LEU A 366 -4.25 9.37 6.18
C LEU A 366 -3.04 8.74 6.86
N ARG A 367 -3.27 7.72 7.70
CA ARG A 367 -2.20 7.07 8.46
C ARG A 367 -1.24 6.30 7.56
N LEU A 368 -1.77 5.66 6.49
CA LEU A 368 -0.93 5.04 5.45
C LEU A 368 0.03 6.06 4.82
N GLY A 369 -0.48 7.23 4.46
CA GLY A 369 0.35 8.30 3.91
C GLY A 369 1.43 8.79 4.87
N GLU A 370 1.14 8.88 6.17
CA GLU A 370 2.13 9.23 7.19
C GLU A 370 3.26 8.21 7.25
N LEU A 371 2.93 6.89 7.29
CA LEU A 371 3.93 5.82 7.33
C LEU A 371 4.75 5.71 6.03
N LEU A 372 4.12 5.95 4.87
CA LEU A 372 4.83 6.02 3.59
C LEU A 372 5.77 7.23 3.52
N LYS A 373 5.39 8.34 4.14
CA LYS A 373 6.24 9.53 4.24
C LYS A 373 7.47 9.28 5.12
N GLU A 374 7.32 8.56 6.22
CA GLU A 374 8.45 8.18 7.07
C GLU A 374 9.47 7.29 6.32
N LEU A 375 9.03 6.59 5.26
CA LEU A 375 9.89 5.82 4.34
C LEU A 375 10.45 6.65 3.17
N ASP A 376 10.22 7.98 3.15
CA ASP A 376 10.56 8.87 2.04
C ASP A 376 9.92 8.46 0.70
N ILE A 377 8.79 7.73 0.74
CA ILE A 377 8.05 7.29 -0.46
C ILE A 377 7.09 8.38 -0.96
N THR A 378 6.62 9.27 -0.06
CA THR A 378 5.71 10.40 -0.41
C THR A 378 6.04 11.66 0.38
N GLU A 379 5.79 12.83 -0.21
CA GLU A 379 6.00 14.12 0.48
C GLU A 379 4.79 14.56 1.34
N GLY A 380 3.58 14.11 1.01
CA GLY A 380 2.36 14.34 1.81
C GLY A 380 1.90 15.81 1.93
N ARG A 381 2.19 16.68 0.94
CA ARG A 381 1.90 18.13 0.99
C ARG A 381 0.94 18.63 -0.08
N SER A 382 0.14 17.76 -0.70
CA SER A 382 -0.71 18.08 -1.86
C SER A 382 0.10 18.60 -3.07
N THR A 383 1.33 18.17 -3.20
CA THR A 383 2.27 18.56 -4.27
C THR A 383 2.31 17.55 -5.41
N GLY A 384 1.60 16.43 -5.33
CA GLY A 384 1.71 15.31 -6.26
C GLY A 384 1.51 15.70 -7.73
N VAL A 385 0.38 16.32 -8.07
CA VAL A 385 0.13 16.78 -9.45
C VAL A 385 1.15 17.82 -9.92
N PRO A 386 1.47 18.88 -9.14
CA PRO A 386 2.54 19.80 -9.48
C PRO A 386 3.91 19.12 -9.65
N THR A 387 4.26 18.14 -8.82
CA THR A 387 5.53 17.40 -8.92
C THR A 387 5.60 16.62 -10.24
N ILE A 388 4.54 15.88 -10.59
CA ILE A 388 4.44 15.16 -11.87
C ILE A 388 4.68 16.12 -13.05
N GLN A 389 3.98 17.27 -13.08
CA GLN A 389 4.10 18.24 -14.17
C GLN A 389 5.49 18.89 -14.23
N THR A 390 6.07 19.20 -13.06
CA THR A 390 7.42 19.79 -12.98
C THR A 390 8.48 18.82 -13.50
N LYS A 391 8.41 17.55 -13.08
CA LYS A 391 9.37 16.52 -13.53
C LYS A 391 9.27 16.23 -15.02
N LEU A 392 8.07 16.25 -15.57
CA LEU A 392 7.87 16.16 -17.02
C LEU A 392 8.47 17.35 -17.74
N ALA A 393 8.24 18.58 -17.26
CA ALA A 393 8.80 19.79 -17.85
C ALA A 393 10.34 19.82 -17.78
N GLU A 394 10.94 19.39 -16.66
CA GLU A 394 12.40 19.25 -16.50
C GLU A 394 13.01 18.26 -17.51
N ASN A 395 12.27 17.20 -17.87
CA ASN A 395 12.69 16.22 -18.88
C ASN A 395 12.43 16.70 -20.33
N GLY A 396 11.69 17.80 -20.53
CA GLY A 396 11.23 18.22 -21.84
C GLY A 396 10.08 17.39 -22.41
N SER A 397 9.36 16.67 -21.56
CA SER A 397 8.22 15.82 -21.92
C SER A 397 6.92 16.63 -21.99
N PRO A 398 5.92 16.18 -22.77
CA PRO A 398 4.58 16.75 -22.73
C PRO A 398 3.95 16.65 -21.33
N ARG A 399 2.98 17.51 -21.05
CA ARG A 399 2.26 17.50 -19.77
C ARG A 399 1.45 16.21 -19.58
N ALA A 400 1.38 15.73 -18.35
CA ALA A 400 0.44 14.68 -17.97
C ALA A 400 -1.00 15.19 -18.07
N VAL A 401 -1.92 14.29 -18.44
CA VAL A 401 -3.36 14.51 -18.51
C VAL A 401 -4.02 13.78 -17.35
N PHE A 402 -4.97 14.46 -16.68
CA PHE A 402 -5.71 13.93 -15.54
C PHE A 402 -7.20 13.94 -15.90
N GLU A 403 -7.84 12.79 -15.77
CA GLU A 403 -9.25 12.60 -16.14
C GLU A 403 -10.02 11.91 -15.01
N THR A 404 -11.27 12.23 -14.89
CA THR A 404 -12.19 11.57 -13.98
C THR A 404 -13.60 11.54 -14.54
N THR A 405 -14.37 10.53 -14.18
CA THR A 405 -15.78 10.42 -14.53
C THR A 405 -16.64 11.42 -13.73
N ASP A 406 -17.82 11.78 -14.23
CA ASP A 406 -18.71 12.74 -13.56
C ASP A 406 -19.20 12.24 -12.19
N ASP A 407 -19.36 10.94 -12.05
CA ASP A 407 -19.71 10.26 -10.80
C ASP A 407 -18.50 10.02 -9.86
N ARG A 408 -17.28 10.35 -10.30
CA ARG A 408 -16.03 10.17 -9.57
C ARG A 408 -15.71 8.70 -9.24
N LEU A 409 -16.10 7.78 -10.11
CA LEU A 409 -15.78 6.35 -9.92
C LEU A 409 -14.34 6.02 -10.29
N THR A 410 -13.72 6.79 -11.17
CA THR A 410 -12.34 6.53 -11.63
C THR A 410 -11.50 7.80 -11.66
N PHE A 411 -10.19 7.61 -11.56
CA PHE A 411 -9.19 8.64 -11.84
C PHE A 411 -8.12 8.05 -12.76
N LEU A 412 -7.92 8.68 -13.90
CA LEU A 412 -6.94 8.29 -14.90
C LEU A 412 -5.85 9.36 -14.99
N VAL A 413 -4.61 8.94 -14.85
CA VAL A 413 -3.42 9.76 -15.07
C VAL A 413 -2.72 9.24 -16.30
N THR A 414 -2.59 10.05 -17.35
CA THR A 414 -1.87 9.69 -18.58
C THR A 414 -0.59 10.50 -18.68
N ILE A 415 0.54 9.82 -18.73
CA ILE A 415 1.88 10.39 -18.88
C ILE A 415 2.34 10.06 -20.30
N PRO A 416 2.37 11.06 -21.22
CA PRO A 416 2.80 10.83 -22.60
C PRO A 416 4.29 10.49 -22.68
N VAL A 417 4.66 9.71 -23.70
CA VAL A 417 6.07 9.48 -24.01
C VAL A 417 6.74 10.77 -24.46
N HIS A 418 8.03 10.94 -24.17
CA HIS A 418 8.80 12.09 -24.65
C HIS A 418 8.80 12.15 -26.19
N GLU A 419 8.54 13.33 -26.77
CA GLU A 419 8.38 13.51 -28.23
C GLU A 419 9.58 13.02 -29.05
N GLY A 420 10.79 13.17 -28.52
CA GLY A 420 11.99 12.66 -29.15
C GLY A 420 12.07 11.14 -29.33
N CYS A 421 11.18 10.38 -28.69
CA CYS A 421 11.09 8.92 -28.86
C CYS A 421 10.25 8.56 -30.09
N SER A 422 9.26 9.39 -30.46
CA SER A 422 8.38 9.17 -31.62
C SER A 422 9.10 9.44 -32.96
N GLU A 423 9.97 10.45 -33.01
CA GLU A 423 10.74 10.81 -34.22
C GLU A 423 11.77 9.74 -34.63
N SER A 424 12.26 8.93 -33.64
CA SER A 424 13.22 7.87 -33.95
C SER A 424 12.59 6.64 -34.62
N SER A 425 11.29 6.45 -34.51
CA SER A 425 10.56 5.36 -35.18
C SER A 425 10.23 5.68 -36.63
N GLU A 426 10.02 6.96 -36.97
CA GLU A 426 9.78 7.40 -38.34
C GLU A 426 11.08 7.49 -39.18
N ALA A 427 12.22 7.84 -38.55
CA ALA A 427 13.51 7.86 -39.22
C ALA A 427 14.02 6.47 -39.63
N ASN A 428 13.64 5.42 -38.91
CA ASN A 428 14.00 4.03 -39.25
C ASN A 428 13.06 3.41 -40.29
N SER A 429 11.87 3.95 -40.51
CA SER A 429 10.96 3.49 -41.58
C SER A 429 11.29 4.11 -42.94
N ASN A 430 11.94 5.29 -42.96
CA ASN A 430 12.32 5.98 -44.23
C ASN A 430 13.70 5.57 -44.80
N SER A 431 14.47 4.73 -44.09
CA SER A 431 15.76 4.23 -44.57
C SER A 431 15.72 2.87 -45.29
N SER A 432 14.53 2.29 -45.49
CA SER A 432 14.35 0.97 -46.14
C SER A 432 13.71 1.03 -47.53
N GLU A 433 13.47 2.22 -48.10
CA GLU A 433 12.92 2.35 -49.45
C GLU A 433 13.85 3.17 -50.37
N THR A 434 15.07 2.70 -50.64
CA THR A 434 15.77 3.03 -51.88
C THR A 434 16.84 1.98 -52.15
N GLY A 435 16.55 1.06 -53.06
CA GLY A 435 17.57 0.18 -53.57
C GLY A 435 17.11 -1.17 -54.11
N ILE A 436 16.16 -1.17 -55.05
CA ILE A 436 15.99 -2.33 -55.91
C ILE A 436 16.17 -1.87 -57.35
N LEU A 437 17.29 -2.20 -57.94
CA LEU A 437 17.40 -2.46 -59.38
C LEU A 437 18.72 -3.19 -59.68
N GLY A 438 18.59 -4.44 -60.08
CA GLY A 438 19.49 -4.98 -61.12
C GLY A 438 20.41 -6.14 -60.74
N SER A 439 19.99 -7.24 -61.14
CA SER A 439 20.60 -8.34 -61.93
C SER A 439 21.25 -9.53 -61.19
N GLU A 440 20.69 -10.59 -61.62
CA GLU A 440 20.94 -12.03 -61.59
C GLU A 440 22.39 -12.55 -61.59
N ARG A 441 22.48 -13.75 -61.06
CA ARG A 441 23.28 -14.95 -61.32
C ARG A 441 24.43 -15.33 -60.37
N GLY A 442 24.24 -16.45 -59.78
CA GLY A 442 25.21 -17.56 -59.83
C GLY A 442 25.80 -18.06 -58.55
N SER A 443 25.30 -19.23 -58.19
CA SER A 443 25.98 -20.45 -57.63
C SER A 443 26.84 -20.36 -56.38
N GLU A 444 26.41 -21.14 -55.41
CA GLU A 444 27.09 -22.25 -54.67
C GLU A 444 28.48 -22.04 -54.04
N THR A 445 28.50 -22.49 -52.79
CA THR A 445 29.43 -23.36 -52.08
C THR A 445 30.28 -22.76 -50.96
N LYS A 446 29.97 -23.30 -49.78
CA LYS A 446 30.85 -23.85 -48.73
C LYS A 446 32.06 -23.12 -48.20
N ALA A 447 32.01 -22.90 -46.88
CA ALA A 447 32.96 -23.37 -45.85
C ALA A 447 34.25 -22.61 -45.56
N LYS A 448 34.37 -22.37 -44.26
CA LYS A 448 35.60 -22.45 -43.40
C LYS A 448 36.57 -21.27 -43.33
N SER A 449 36.64 -20.81 -42.08
CA SER A 449 37.82 -20.66 -41.23
C SER A 449 38.84 -19.54 -41.46
N SER A 450 39.07 -18.89 -40.30
CA SER A 450 40.38 -18.42 -39.81
C SER A 450 41.05 -17.19 -40.40
N GLY A 451 41.30 -16.27 -39.48
CA GLY A 451 42.66 -15.80 -39.36
C GLY A 451 43.00 -14.39 -39.75
N THR A 452 43.29 -13.63 -38.74
CA THR A 452 44.46 -12.74 -38.59
C THR A 452 44.66 -11.50 -39.46
N ASN A 453 44.89 -10.41 -38.72
CA ASN A 453 45.88 -9.34 -38.93
C ASN A 453 45.74 -8.43 -40.17
N SER A 454 45.96 -7.18 -40.14
CA SER A 454 46.72 -6.22 -39.35
C SER A 454 46.88 -4.92 -40.16
N ILE A 455 47.21 -3.82 -39.48
CA ILE A 455 48.06 -2.69 -39.92
C ILE A 455 47.40 -1.70 -40.93
N GLY A 456 47.38 -0.43 -40.65
CA GLY A 456 48.18 0.61 -40.07
C GLY A 456 47.72 1.95 -40.53
N SER A 457 48.01 2.88 -39.94
CA SER A 457 49.01 3.90 -39.66
C SER A 457 48.39 5.27 -39.88
N GLY A 458 48.60 6.21 -39.10
CA GLY A 458 49.56 7.02 -38.43
C GLY A 458 48.98 8.40 -38.33
N THR A 459 49.29 9.34 -37.57
CA THR A 459 50.50 9.81 -36.94
C THR A 459 50.22 10.86 -35.89
N LYS A 460 50.88 10.73 -34.76
CA LYS A 460 51.55 11.69 -33.87
C LYS A 460 50.88 13.00 -33.41
N LEU A 461 50.78 13.18 -32.06
CA LEU A 461 51.83 13.95 -31.36
C LEU A 461 51.81 13.71 -29.85
N LYS A 462 53.00 13.73 -29.30
CA LYS A 462 53.45 13.35 -27.95
C LYS A 462 52.99 14.32 -26.86
N SER A 463 52.65 13.80 -25.66
CA SER A 463 53.24 14.30 -24.43
C SER A 463 53.29 13.15 -23.42
N SER A 464 54.50 12.94 -22.88
CA SER A 464 54.91 11.91 -21.95
C SER A 464 54.30 12.13 -20.56
N GLY A 465 53.74 11.08 -20.03
CA GLY A 465 53.31 10.96 -18.64
C GLY A 465 52.53 9.68 -18.51
N THR A 466 53.15 8.64 -17.92
CA THR A 466 52.54 7.33 -17.66
C THR A 466 51.29 7.49 -16.78
N ARG A 467 50.14 7.71 -17.40
CA ARG A 467 48.84 7.62 -16.69
C ARG A 467 48.60 6.14 -16.38
N LYS A 468 48.80 5.74 -15.09
CA LYS A 468 48.33 4.46 -14.59
C LYS A 468 46.85 4.30 -14.96
N LYS A 469 46.48 3.13 -15.51
CA LYS A 469 45.09 2.82 -15.83
C LYS A 469 44.25 2.90 -14.56
N THR A 470 43.00 3.27 -14.70
CA THR A 470 42.07 3.40 -13.55
C THR A 470 41.96 2.08 -12.76
N SER A 471 42.02 0.94 -13.45
CA SER A 471 42.08 -0.40 -12.85
C SER A 471 43.27 -0.58 -11.90
N ASP A 472 44.43 -0.06 -12.26
CA ASP A 472 45.66 -0.20 -11.44
C ASP A 472 45.55 0.63 -10.15
N LYS A 473 44.93 1.81 -10.23
CA LYS A 473 44.64 2.66 -9.06
C LYS A 473 43.66 1.99 -8.11
N ILE A 474 42.62 1.34 -8.64
CA ILE A 474 41.63 0.59 -7.86
C ILE A 474 42.32 -0.57 -7.12
N ILE A 475 43.19 -1.32 -7.78
CA ILE A 475 43.98 -2.40 -7.16
C ILE A 475 44.88 -1.86 -6.05
N GLU A 476 45.53 -0.71 -6.25
CA GLU A 476 46.36 -0.07 -5.21
C GLU A 476 45.56 0.34 -3.98
N MET A 477 44.34 0.83 -4.18
CA MET A 477 43.43 1.20 -3.08
C MET A 477 42.95 -0.03 -2.30
N ILE A 478 42.60 -1.10 -3.02
CA ILE A 478 42.18 -2.38 -2.41
C ILE A 478 43.36 -3.03 -1.65
N LYS A 479 44.58 -2.87 -2.13
CA LYS A 479 45.79 -3.32 -1.39
C LYS A 479 45.97 -2.60 -0.05
N LYS A 480 45.62 -1.32 0.01
CA LYS A 480 45.69 -0.52 1.25
C LYS A 480 44.55 -0.83 2.22
N ASP A 481 43.35 -0.97 1.70
CA ASP A 481 42.17 -1.33 2.47
C ASP A 481 41.31 -2.38 1.73
N PRO A 482 41.43 -3.66 2.08
CA PRO A 482 40.65 -4.73 1.46
C PRO A 482 39.12 -4.62 1.69
N LYS A 483 38.69 -3.81 2.65
CA LYS A 483 37.25 -3.59 2.95
C LYS A 483 36.69 -2.38 2.26
N ILE A 484 37.49 -1.62 1.51
CA ILE A 484 37.06 -0.40 0.82
C ILE A 484 35.85 -0.67 -0.09
N THR A 485 34.86 0.22 -0.04
CA THR A 485 33.61 0.12 -0.82
C THR A 485 33.69 0.86 -2.15
N ALA A 486 32.87 0.47 -3.13
CA ALA A 486 32.84 1.14 -4.43
C ALA A 486 32.56 2.65 -4.34
N PRO A 487 31.64 3.15 -3.48
CA PRO A 487 31.47 4.59 -3.27
C PRO A 487 32.72 5.29 -2.73
N GLN A 488 33.46 4.68 -1.81
CA GLN A 488 34.70 5.26 -1.27
C GLN A 488 35.78 5.36 -2.34
N ILE A 489 35.95 4.32 -3.15
CA ILE A 489 36.88 4.33 -4.31
C ILE A 489 36.47 5.42 -5.30
N ALA A 490 35.18 5.58 -5.57
CA ALA A 490 34.66 6.59 -6.47
C ALA A 490 34.99 8.01 -6.00
N MET A 491 34.82 8.25 -4.70
CA MET A 491 35.11 9.55 -4.06
C MET A 491 36.61 9.90 -4.11
N GLU A 492 37.49 8.94 -3.82
CA GLU A 492 38.94 9.17 -3.85
C GLU A 492 39.52 9.32 -5.27
N LEU A 493 38.94 8.63 -6.25
CA LEU A 493 39.39 8.73 -7.64
C LEU A 493 38.72 9.85 -8.45
N GLY A 494 37.68 10.50 -7.88
CA GLY A 494 36.92 11.54 -8.56
C GLY A 494 36.15 11.02 -9.79
N ILE A 495 35.66 9.77 -9.74
CA ILE A 495 34.90 9.11 -10.81
C ILE A 495 33.55 8.61 -10.28
N SER A 496 32.60 8.33 -11.18
CA SER A 496 31.30 7.82 -10.77
C SER A 496 31.40 6.42 -10.14
N THR A 497 30.57 6.12 -9.15
CA THR A 497 30.46 4.78 -8.53
C THR A 497 30.25 3.69 -9.58
N ARG A 498 29.42 3.97 -10.60
CA ARG A 498 29.17 3.07 -11.74
C ARG A 498 30.43 2.79 -12.56
N GLY A 499 31.33 3.79 -12.69
CA GLY A 499 32.65 3.64 -13.33
C GLY A 499 33.55 2.71 -12.52
N VAL A 500 33.53 2.80 -11.19
CA VAL A 500 34.27 1.90 -10.29
C VAL A 500 33.71 0.49 -10.38
N GLU A 501 32.42 0.30 -10.31
CA GLU A 501 31.77 -1.02 -10.39
C GLU A 501 32.06 -1.73 -11.71
N LYS A 502 32.10 -1.00 -12.83
CA LYS A 502 32.50 -1.54 -14.12
C LYS A 502 33.94 -2.05 -14.11
N ASN A 503 34.86 -1.30 -13.53
CA ASN A 503 36.27 -1.73 -13.40
C ASN A 503 36.40 -2.92 -12.43
N LEU A 504 35.72 -2.93 -11.30
CA LEU A 504 35.67 -4.05 -10.36
C LEU A 504 35.14 -5.32 -11.00
N ARG A 505 34.11 -5.20 -11.86
CA ARG A 505 33.58 -6.32 -12.64
C ARG A 505 34.63 -6.87 -13.60
N GLN A 506 35.26 -6.01 -14.38
CA GLN A 506 36.34 -6.43 -15.30
C GLN A 506 37.50 -7.13 -14.58
N LEU A 507 37.93 -6.62 -13.42
CA LEU A 507 38.96 -7.22 -12.59
C LEU A 507 38.54 -8.58 -12.00
N ARG A 508 37.27 -8.78 -11.75
CA ARG A 508 36.74 -10.10 -11.34
C ARG A 508 36.64 -11.07 -12.51
N GLU A 509 36.21 -10.62 -13.65
CA GLU A 509 36.11 -11.42 -14.89
C GLU A 509 37.51 -11.83 -15.40
N SER A 510 38.49 -10.98 -15.21
CA SER A 510 39.91 -11.33 -15.52
C SER A 510 40.58 -12.22 -14.47
N GLY A 511 39.89 -12.58 -13.38
CA GLY A 511 40.43 -13.38 -12.30
C GLY A 511 41.46 -12.67 -11.38
N SER A 512 41.72 -11.37 -11.61
CA SER A 512 42.69 -10.58 -10.83
C SER A 512 42.18 -10.15 -9.46
N LEU A 513 40.85 -10.21 -9.24
CA LEU A 513 40.19 -9.78 -8.00
C LEU A 513 39.05 -10.74 -7.64
N LYS A 514 38.96 -11.10 -6.34
CA LYS A 514 37.89 -11.94 -5.82
C LYS A 514 37.22 -11.27 -4.63
N ARG A 515 35.90 -11.38 -4.52
CA ARG A 515 35.14 -10.91 -3.35
C ARG A 515 34.92 -12.07 -2.40
N ILE A 516 35.34 -11.92 -1.14
CA ILE A 516 35.13 -12.90 -0.08
C ILE A 516 34.08 -12.35 0.87
N GLY A 517 33.00 -13.14 1.13
CA GLY A 517 31.90 -12.77 2.01
C GLY A 517 30.68 -12.15 1.28
N SER A 518 29.68 -11.72 2.06
CA SER A 518 28.44 -11.14 1.52
C SER A 518 28.70 -9.82 0.80
N PRO A 519 28.04 -9.55 -0.34
CA PRO A 519 28.15 -8.27 -1.02
C PRO A 519 27.59 -7.09 -0.22
N THR A 520 26.70 -7.35 0.75
CA THR A 520 26.01 -6.34 1.56
C THR A 520 26.47 -6.28 3.03
N PHE A 521 27.13 -7.32 3.55
CA PHE A 521 27.56 -7.36 4.95
C PHE A 521 28.95 -7.98 5.12
N GLY A 522 29.94 -7.15 5.49
CA GLY A 522 31.22 -7.62 6.05
C GLY A 522 32.18 -8.30 5.08
N GLY A 523 31.96 -8.25 3.77
CA GLY A 523 32.86 -8.84 2.78
C GLY A 523 34.09 -7.98 2.50
N TYR A 524 35.21 -8.63 2.06
CA TYR A 524 36.42 -7.95 1.66
C TYR A 524 36.91 -8.42 0.28
N TRP A 525 37.81 -7.64 -0.32
CA TRP A 525 38.42 -7.93 -1.61
C TRP A 525 39.73 -8.67 -1.43
N GLU A 526 39.92 -9.74 -2.17
CA GLU A 526 41.15 -10.51 -2.26
C GLU A 526 41.74 -10.34 -3.66
N ILE A 527 43.01 -9.96 -3.72
CA ILE A 527 43.76 -9.83 -4.98
C ILE A 527 44.40 -11.19 -5.28
N VAL A 528 44.03 -11.75 -6.42
CA VAL A 528 44.57 -13.01 -6.90
C VAL A 528 45.79 -12.69 -7.78
N ASN A 529 47.00 -12.95 -7.28
CA ASN A 529 48.22 -12.80 -8.08
C ASN A 529 48.25 -13.93 -9.12
N LEU A 530 48.11 -13.55 -10.37
CA LEU A 530 48.47 -14.42 -11.50
C LEU A 530 49.98 -14.22 -11.79
N ASP A 531 50.84 -14.62 -10.86
CA ASP A 531 52.27 -14.80 -11.15
C ASP A 531 52.62 -16.25 -10.88
N ASN A 532 53.15 -16.87 -11.97
CA ASN A 532 53.79 -18.18 -12.11
C ASN A 532 52.85 -19.35 -12.49
N ASP A 533 52.73 -19.59 -13.80
CA ASP A 533 53.60 -20.57 -14.50
C ASP A 533 53.64 -20.28 -16.01
#